data_d96897efc42f33548a6368a74395befc
#
_entry.id   d96897efc42f33548a6368a74395befc
#
_cell.length_a   1.000
_cell.length_b   1.000
_cell.length_c   1.000
_cell.angle_alpha   90.00
_cell.angle_beta   90.00
_cell.angle_gamma   90.00
#
_symmetry.space_group_name_H-M   'P 1'
#
loop_
_entity.id
_entity.type
_entity.pdbx_description
1 polymer ?
#
loop_
_entity_poly.entity_id
_entity_poly.type
_entity_poly.pdbx_seq_one_letter_code
_entity_poly.pdbx_strand_id
1 'polypeptide(L)'
;MNVTIVDYQSGNISSVINSFTEVAKGKVNLEVTSDIKKIKSSDKIVLPGQGSFKSCVDSLNGINGLVDTLKEFAITNKKPLLGICVGLQMFADIGYEETETKGLGWISGKVSKIDNQNGKFKLPHIGWNEIEIQKKSKIFKDIKNKSHMYFVHSYEFIPEDKSVISATTDYSSKIVCSVERDNLFGTQFHPEKSDKTGLKIIDNFMKL
;
A
#
# COMPACT_ATOMS: atom_id res chain seq x y z
N MET A 1 -13.54 16.17 6.50
CA MET A 1 -12.48 15.43 5.80
C MET A 1 -13.07 14.11 5.33
N ASN A 2 -12.93 13.81 4.03
CA ASN A 2 -13.45 12.62 3.38
C ASN A 2 -12.28 11.70 3.05
N VAL A 3 -12.30 10.47 3.57
CA VAL A 3 -11.34 9.42 3.24
C VAL A 3 -12.05 8.33 2.47
N THR A 4 -11.54 7.99 1.29
CA THR A 4 -12.13 6.96 0.45
C THR A 4 -11.25 5.73 0.38
N ILE A 5 -11.80 4.58 0.74
CA ILE A 5 -11.23 3.27 0.45
C ILE A 5 -11.77 2.84 -0.91
N VAL A 6 -10.89 2.66 -1.87
CA VAL A 6 -11.30 2.28 -3.24
C VAL A 6 -11.67 0.81 -3.26
N ASP A 7 -12.93 0.53 -3.60
CA ASP A 7 -13.45 -0.82 -3.80
C ASP A 7 -13.46 -1.14 -5.31
N TYR A 8 -12.45 -1.85 -5.75
CA TYR A 8 -12.32 -2.31 -7.13
C TYR A 8 -12.33 -3.85 -7.23
N GLN A 9 -12.99 -4.48 -6.26
CA GLN A 9 -13.13 -5.94 -6.18
C GLN A 9 -11.80 -6.70 -6.00
N SER A 10 -10.84 -6.09 -5.31
CA SER A 10 -9.51 -6.68 -5.04
C SER A 10 -9.48 -7.63 -3.84
N GLY A 11 -10.54 -8.36 -3.58
CA GLY A 11 -10.63 -9.29 -2.45
C GLY A 11 -11.30 -8.71 -1.21
N ASN A 12 -11.07 -9.33 -0.05
CA ASN A 12 -11.73 -8.96 1.19
C ASN A 12 -11.09 -7.75 1.87
N ILE A 13 -11.69 -6.58 1.74
CA ILE A 13 -11.23 -5.32 2.35
C ILE A 13 -11.84 -5.02 3.73
N SER A 14 -12.59 -5.97 4.32
CA SER A 14 -13.31 -5.75 5.59
C SER A 14 -12.39 -5.32 6.73
N SER A 15 -11.20 -5.93 6.84
CA SER A 15 -10.22 -5.55 7.87
C SER A 15 -9.72 -4.11 7.69
N VAL A 16 -9.52 -3.66 6.45
CA VAL A 16 -9.14 -2.27 6.15
C VAL A 16 -10.27 -1.34 6.57
N ILE A 17 -11.51 -1.63 6.17
CA ILE A 17 -12.69 -0.82 6.54
C ILE A 17 -12.80 -0.72 8.07
N ASN A 18 -12.74 -1.84 8.78
CA ASN A 18 -12.87 -1.88 10.24
C ASN A 18 -11.80 -1.04 10.94
N SER A 19 -10.53 -1.19 10.54
CA SER A 19 -9.42 -0.46 11.15
C SER A 19 -9.50 1.04 10.90
N PHE A 20 -9.85 1.45 9.68
CA PHE A 20 -10.06 2.87 9.37
C PHE A 20 -11.27 3.43 10.11
N THR A 21 -12.35 2.67 10.25
CA THR A 21 -13.55 3.06 11.03
C THR A 21 -13.20 3.23 12.52
N GLU A 22 -12.44 2.30 13.09
CA GLU A 22 -11.98 2.37 14.46
C GLU A 22 -11.15 3.62 14.73
N VAL A 23 -10.20 3.92 13.84
CA VAL A 23 -9.32 5.09 13.98
C VAL A 23 -10.08 6.40 13.72
N ALA A 24 -11.00 6.42 12.76
CA ALA A 24 -11.82 7.60 12.43
C ALA A 24 -12.68 8.08 13.60
N LYS A 25 -13.16 7.18 14.44
CA LYS A 25 -14.02 7.48 15.62
C LYS A 25 -15.14 8.47 15.34
N GLY A 26 -15.72 8.39 14.15
CA GLY A 26 -16.79 9.28 13.68
C GLY A 26 -16.36 10.72 13.35
N LYS A 27 -15.06 11.07 13.42
CA LYS A 27 -14.54 12.41 13.10
C LYS A 27 -14.20 12.59 11.63
N VAL A 28 -14.17 11.51 10.87
CA VAL A 28 -13.83 11.45 9.46
C VAL A 28 -14.97 10.78 8.72
N ASN A 29 -15.39 11.34 7.61
CA ASN A 29 -16.32 10.67 6.71
C ASN A 29 -15.54 9.62 5.92
N LEU A 30 -15.74 8.33 6.27
CA LEU A 30 -15.12 7.20 5.60
C LEU A 30 -16.11 6.63 4.58
N GLU A 31 -15.67 6.54 3.34
CA GLU A 31 -16.48 5.99 2.26
C GLU A 31 -15.75 4.84 1.56
N VAL A 32 -16.49 3.78 1.23
CA VAL A 32 -16.00 2.62 0.46
C VAL A 32 -16.72 2.64 -0.87
N THR A 33 -15.99 2.90 -1.96
CA THR A 33 -16.64 3.09 -3.26
C THR A 33 -15.68 2.98 -4.43
N SER A 34 -16.22 2.67 -5.61
CA SER A 34 -15.57 2.83 -6.92
C SER A 34 -16.16 3.99 -7.74
N ASP A 35 -17.08 4.75 -7.16
CA ASP A 35 -17.71 5.90 -7.84
C ASP A 35 -16.68 7.02 -8.07
N ILE A 36 -16.48 7.36 -9.34
CA ILE A 36 -15.49 8.33 -9.80
C ILE A 36 -15.73 9.72 -9.20
N LYS A 37 -17.00 10.15 -9.08
CA LYS A 37 -17.33 11.48 -8.54
C LYS A 37 -16.96 11.57 -7.07
N LYS A 38 -17.22 10.50 -6.32
CA LYS A 38 -16.89 10.42 -4.90
C LYS A 38 -15.38 10.37 -4.69
N ILE A 39 -14.65 9.57 -5.48
CA ILE A 39 -13.18 9.50 -5.46
C ILE A 39 -12.56 10.88 -5.75
N LYS A 40 -13.04 11.62 -6.76
CA LYS A 40 -12.57 12.97 -7.07
C LYS A 40 -12.77 13.97 -5.93
N SER A 41 -13.87 13.84 -5.19
CA SER A 41 -14.20 14.73 -4.06
C SER A 41 -13.49 14.39 -2.76
N SER A 42 -12.73 13.29 -2.71
CA SER A 42 -12.02 12.83 -1.52
C SER A 42 -10.88 13.77 -1.14
N ASP A 43 -10.57 13.80 0.15
CA ASP A 43 -9.37 14.46 0.67
C ASP A 43 -8.18 13.51 0.69
N LYS A 44 -8.44 12.22 0.95
CA LYS A 44 -7.44 11.14 0.99
C LYS A 44 -8.00 9.85 0.39
N ILE A 45 -7.12 9.05 -0.20
CA ILE A 45 -7.48 7.75 -0.78
C ILE A 45 -6.64 6.64 -0.16
N VAL A 46 -7.30 5.52 0.11
CA VAL A 46 -6.67 4.25 0.43
C VAL A 46 -6.90 3.30 -0.74
N LEU A 47 -5.82 2.75 -1.26
CA LEU A 47 -5.82 1.76 -2.34
C LEU A 47 -5.37 0.41 -1.76
N PRO A 48 -6.28 -0.40 -1.22
CA PRO A 48 -5.94 -1.75 -0.78
C PRO A 48 -5.66 -2.63 -2.00
N GLY A 49 -4.94 -3.75 -1.80
CA GLY A 49 -4.76 -4.75 -2.85
C GLY A 49 -4.58 -6.12 -2.24
N GLN A 50 -5.39 -7.09 -2.66
CA GLN A 50 -5.31 -8.48 -2.26
C GLN A 50 -5.46 -9.38 -3.49
N GLY A 51 -4.66 -10.42 -3.56
CA GLY A 51 -4.57 -11.30 -4.73
C GLY A 51 -3.25 -11.10 -5.47
N SER A 52 -3.20 -11.47 -6.75
CA SER A 52 -2.01 -11.27 -7.57
C SER A 52 -1.93 -9.85 -8.11
N PHE A 53 -0.71 -9.42 -8.44
CA PHE A 53 -0.45 -8.12 -9.05
C PHE A 53 -1.30 -7.90 -10.30
N LYS A 54 -1.31 -8.90 -11.19
CA LYS A 54 -2.10 -8.88 -12.43
C LYS A 54 -3.59 -8.72 -12.14
N SER A 55 -4.14 -9.52 -11.23
CA SER A 55 -5.56 -9.46 -10.88
C SER A 55 -5.98 -8.09 -10.36
N CYS A 56 -5.15 -7.47 -9.51
CA CYS A 56 -5.43 -6.13 -8.98
C CYS A 56 -5.39 -5.05 -10.08
N VAL A 57 -4.39 -5.11 -10.96
CA VAL A 57 -4.28 -4.17 -12.09
C VAL A 57 -5.44 -4.33 -13.06
N ASP A 58 -5.80 -5.56 -13.40
CA ASP A 58 -6.93 -5.84 -14.31
C ASP A 58 -8.26 -5.35 -13.71
N SER A 59 -8.48 -5.57 -12.42
CA SER A 59 -9.68 -5.08 -11.72
C SER A 59 -9.77 -3.55 -11.70
N LEU A 60 -8.66 -2.84 -11.48
CA LEU A 60 -8.62 -1.39 -11.57
C LEU A 60 -8.93 -0.89 -12.99
N ASN A 61 -8.32 -1.50 -14.00
CA ASN A 61 -8.55 -1.14 -15.41
C ASN A 61 -9.97 -1.50 -15.88
N GLY A 62 -10.60 -2.51 -15.27
CA GLY A 62 -11.97 -2.91 -15.57
C GLY A 62 -13.03 -1.85 -15.22
N ILE A 63 -12.68 -0.88 -14.36
CA ILE A 63 -13.58 0.22 -14.00
C ILE A 63 -13.24 1.45 -14.83
N ASN A 64 -14.12 1.79 -15.77
CA ASN A 64 -13.90 2.89 -16.71
C ASN A 64 -13.58 4.21 -16.01
N GLY A 65 -12.42 4.80 -16.32
CA GLY A 65 -11.96 6.08 -15.79
C GLY A 65 -11.40 6.03 -14.36
N LEU A 66 -11.37 4.88 -13.69
CA LEU A 66 -10.86 4.79 -12.32
C LEU A 66 -9.35 5.09 -12.25
N VAL A 67 -8.55 4.46 -13.10
CA VAL A 67 -7.08 4.66 -13.13
C VAL A 67 -6.74 6.12 -13.42
N ASP A 68 -7.41 6.74 -14.39
CA ASP A 68 -7.19 8.16 -14.73
C ASP A 68 -7.58 9.06 -13.56
N THR A 69 -8.67 8.75 -12.86
CA THR A 69 -9.12 9.50 -11.68
C THR A 69 -8.13 9.39 -10.53
N LEU A 70 -7.63 8.20 -10.26
CA LEU A 70 -6.60 8.00 -9.23
C LEU A 70 -5.30 8.72 -9.59
N LYS A 71 -4.91 8.70 -10.86
CA LYS A 71 -3.76 9.44 -11.37
C LYS A 71 -3.95 10.95 -11.23
N GLU A 72 -5.11 11.48 -11.64
CA GLU A 72 -5.45 12.90 -11.43
C GLU A 72 -5.37 13.28 -9.95
N PHE A 73 -5.93 12.46 -9.07
CA PHE A 73 -5.94 12.67 -7.63
C PHE A 73 -4.52 12.69 -7.03
N ALA A 74 -3.74 11.64 -7.30
CA ALA A 74 -2.48 11.42 -6.63
C ALA A 74 -1.30 12.14 -7.29
N ILE A 75 -1.26 12.21 -8.62
CA ILE A 75 -0.11 12.73 -9.36
C ILE A 75 -0.30 14.21 -9.72
N THR A 76 -1.47 14.55 -10.24
CA THR A 76 -1.74 15.93 -10.69
C THR A 76 -2.09 16.82 -9.50
N ASN A 77 -3.06 16.41 -8.68
CA ASN A 77 -3.55 17.18 -7.55
C ASN A 77 -2.73 16.97 -6.26
N LYS A 78 -1.78 16.04 -6.26
CA LYS A 78 -0.88 15.72 -5.14
C LYS A 78 -1.61 15.51 -3.81
N LYS A 79 -2.79 14.90 -3.85
CA LYS A 79 -3.53 14.55 -2.63
C LYS A 79 -3.01 13.23 -2.04
N PRO A 80 -3.05 13.05 -0.71
CA PRO A 80 -2.50 11.87 -0.05
C PRO A 80 -3.16 10.56 -0.49
N LEU A 81 -2.35 9.58 -0.90
CA LEU A 81 -2.78 8.25 -1.28
C LEU A 81 -1.91 7.19 -0.58
N LEU A 82 -2.57 6.21 0.07
CA LEU A 82 -1.93 5.07 0.73
C LEU A 82 -2.23 3.78 -0.03
N GLY A 83 -1.20 3.15 -0.59
CA GLY A 83 -1.26 1.79 -1.13
C GLY A 83 -0.93 0.75 -0.06
N ILE A 84 -1.77 -0.28 0.09
CA ILE A 84 -1.57 -1.37 1.06
C ILE A 84 -1.33 -2.68 0.31
N CYS A 85 -0.25 -3.37 0.63
CA CYS A 85 0.17 -4.65 0.07
C CYS A 85 0.29 -4.58 -1.47
N VAL A 86 -0.53 -5.27 -2.25
CA VAL A 86 -0.52 -5.14 -3.72
C VAL A 86 -0.86 -3.71 -4.16
N GLY A 87 -1.60 -2.94 -3.34
CA GLY A 87 -1.85 -1.52 -3.57
C GLY A 87 -0.57 -0.68 -3.64
N LEU A 88 0.43 -0.97 -2.80
CA LEU A 88 1.77 -0.41 -2.93
C LEU A 88 2.45 -0.90 -4.20
N GLN A 89 2.42 -2.20 -4.46
CA GLN A 89 3.10 -2.82 -5.60
C GLN A 89 2.64 -2.21 -6.92
N MET A 90 1.36 -1.90 -7.05
CA MET A 90 0.81 -1.27 -8.27
C MET A 90 1.41 0.10 -8.59
N PHE A 91 2.12 0.77 -7.66
CA PHE A 91 2.83 2.01 -7.98
C PHE A 91 3.99 1.79 -8.96
N ALA A 92 4.53 0.56 -9.06
CA ALA A 92 5.60 0.20 -9.97
C ALA A 92 5.26 0.41 -11.44
N ASP A 93 6.29 0.44 -12.29
CA ASP A 93 6.11 0.45 -13.74
C ASP A 93 5.61 -0.92 -14.23
N ILE A 94 6.09 -2.00 -13.61
CA ILE A 94 5.88 -3.36 -14.09
C ILE A 94 5.94 -4.38 -12.95
N GLY A 95 5.14 -5.44 -13.06
CA GLY A 95 5.17 -6.60 -12.17
C GLY A 95 5.35 -7.90 -12.95
N TYR A 96 6.06 -8.85 -12.33
CA TYR A 96 6.39 -10.16 -12.91
C TYR A 96 5.72 -11.33 -12.17
N GLU A 97 4.56 -11.09 -11.59
CA GLU A 97 3.73 -12.14 -11.01
C GLU A 97 2.84 -12.74 -12.09
N GLU A 98 2.93 -14.09 -12.28
CA GLU A 98 2.27 -14.86 -13.32
C GLU A 98 2.74 -14.49 -14.75
N THR A 99 2.57 -13.25 -15.14
CA THR A 99 2.99 -12.69 -16.43
C THR A 99 3.55 -11.29 -16.23
N GLU A 100 4.27 -10.79 -17.23
CA GLU A 100 4.66 -9.39 -17.27
C GLU A 100 3.42 -8.51 -17.38
N THR A 101 3.19 -7.67 -16.38
CA THR A 101 2.00 -6.81 -16.28
C THR A 101 2.42 -5.37 -15.98
N LYS A 102 1.94 -4.42 -16.78
CA LYS A 102 2.19 -2.99 -16.57
C LYS A 102 1.47 -2.50 -15.32
N GLY A 103 2.20 -1.83 -14.42
CA GLY A 103 1.64 -1.16 -13.24
C GLY A 103 1.15 0.26 -13.54
N LEU A 104 0.97 1.05 -12.50
CA LEU A 104 0.51 2.44 -12.61
C LEU A 104 1.65 3.41 -13.00
N GLY A 105 2.93 3.02 -12.81
CA GLY A 105 4.09 3.83 -13.17
C GLY A 105 4.21 5.12 -12.35
N TRP A 106 3.77 5.10 -11.10
CA TRP A 106 3.84 6.28 -10.23
C TRP A 106 5.16 6.41 -9.48
N ILE A 107 5.82 5.29 -9.21
CA ILE A 107 7.17 5.23 -8.64
C ILE A 107 7.96 4.23 -9.48
N SER A 108 9.01 4.70 -10.17
CA SER A 108 9.80 3.85 -11.06
C SER A 108 10.40 2.66 -10.31
N GLY A 109 10.25 1.50 -10.93
CA GLY A 109 10.69 0.23 -10.38
C GLY A 109 9.84 -0.94 -10.84
N LYS A 110 10.13 -2.09 -10.25
CA LYS A 110 9.48 -3.35 -10.63
C LYS A 110 9.00 -4.14 -9.41
N VAL A 111 8.02 -5.00 -9.63
CA VAL A 111 7.61 -6.02 -8.66
C VAL A 111 8.14 -7.36 -9.11
N SER A 112 8.91 -8.01 -8.25
CA SER A 112 9.54 -9.31 -8.54
C SER A 112 9.34 -10.27 -7.39
N LYS A 113 9.41 -11.56 -7.70
CA LYS A 113 9.36 -12.61 -6.67
C LYS A 113 10.54 -12.48 -5.73
N ILE A 114 10.28 -12.59 -4.43
CA ILE A 114 11.32 -12.61 -3.40
C ILE A 114 12.25 -13.79 -3.65
N ASP A 115 13.56 -13.55 -3.64
CA ASP A 115 14.54 -14.62 -3.70
C ASP A 115 14.49 -15.44 -2.41
N ASN A 116 14.04 -16.67 -2.49
CA ASN A 116 13.92 -17.56 -1.34
C ASN A 116 15.21 -18.35 -1.05
N GLN A 117 16.33 -17.98 -1.66
CA GLN A 117 17.65 -18.62 -1.48
C GLN A 117 17.57 -20.14 -1.68
N ASN A 118 17.06 -20.56 -2.82
CA ASN A 118 16.89 -21.99 -3.19
C ASN A 118 16.04 -22.78 -2.19
N GLY A 119 14.98 -22.17 -1.66
CA GLY A 119 14.04 -22.84 -0.75
C GLY A 119 14.42 -22.75 0.73
N LYS A 120 15.52 -22.06 1.08
CA LYS A 120 15.90 -21.84 2.48
C LYS A 120 14.85 -21.02 3.24
N PHE A 121 14.21 -20.08 2.57
CA PHE A 121 13.12 -19.31 3.11
C PHE A 121 11.79 -19.71 2.45
N LYS A 122 10.75 -19.87 3.27
CA LYS A 122 9.41 -20.22 2.77
C LYS A 122 8.75 -18.99 2.14
N LEU A 123 8.00 -19.20 1.07
CA LEU A 123 7.12 -18.19 0.50
C LEU A 123 5.67 -18.68 0.56
N PRO A 124 4.73 -17.79 0.88
CA PRO A 124 4.92 -16.37 1.14
C PRO A 124 5.69 -16.05 2.44
N HIS A 125 6.34 -14.87 2.50
CA HIS A 125 6.72 -14.25 3.77
C HIS A 125 5.42 -13.94 4.51
N ILE A 126 5.08 -14.76 5.49
CA ILE A 126 3.83 -14.68 6.25
C ILE A 126 4.11 -14.63 7.74
N GLY A 127 3.49 -13.69 8.43
CA GLY A 127 3.56 -13.51 9.87
C GLY A 127 4.07 -12.15 10.30
N TRP A 128 4.43 -12.06 11.58
CA TRP A 128 4.96 -10.83 12.18
C TRP A 128 6.45 -10.73 11.95
N ASN A 129 6.89 -9.54 11.50
CA ASN A 129 8.31 -9.25 11.32
C ASN A 129 8.60 -7.79 11.66
N GLU A 130 9.84 -7.51 12.04
CA GLU A 130 10.30 -6.16 12.39
C GLU A 130 10.48 -5.30 11.17
N ILE A 131 10.18 -4.01 11.28
CA ILE A 131 10.51 -3.02 10.26
C ILE A 131 11.67 -2.14 10.71
N GLU A 132 12.60 -1.86 9.80
CA GLU A 132 13.65 -0.88 9.97
C GLU A 132 13.29 0.41 9.25
N ILE A 133 13.02 1.48 10.01
CA ILE A 133 12.69 2.80 9.47
C ILE A 133 13.97 3.43 8.91
N GLN A 134 13.97 3.75 7.62
CA GLN A 134 15.14 4.24 6.88
C GLN A 134 15.21 5.77 6.82
N LYS A 135 14.06 6.45 6.93
CA LYS A 135 13.98 7.91 6.94
C LYS A 135 12.79 8.40 7.75
N LYS A 136 12.78 9.70 8.08
CA LYS A 136 11.60 10.34 8.65
C LYS A 136 10.46 10.24 7.64
N SER A 137 9.41 9.55 8.01
CA SER A 137 8.19 9.39 7.22
C SER A 137 7.00 9.91 8.02
N LYS A 138 6.07 10.56 7.33
CA LYS A 138 4.88 11.12 7.98
C LYS A 138 4.01 10.02 8.59
N ILE A 139 3.89 8.87 7.91
CA ILE A 139 3.09 7.75 8.43
C ILE A 139 3.78 7.01 9.58
N PHE A 140 5.10 7.15 9.76
CA PHE A 140 5.86 6.55 10.86
C PHE A 140 6.09 7.49 12.05
N LYS A 141 5.38 8.63 12.10
CA LYS A 141 5.44 9.51 13.26
C LYS A 141 5.07 8.75 14.54
N ASP A 142 5.94 8.83 15.55
CA ASP A 142 5.80 8.15 16.86
C ASP A 142 5.77 6.62 16.78
N ILE A 143 6.23 6.03 15.69
CA ILE A 143 6.46 4.60 15.56
C ILE A 143 7.92 4.30 15.93
N LYS A 144 8.11 3.32 16.81
CA LYS A 144 9.45 2.87 17.19
C LYS A 144 10.08 2.05 16.07
N ASN A 145 11.39 2.27 15.84
CA ASN A 145 12.15 1.37 14.96
C ASN A 145 12.10 -0.07 15.52
N LYS A 146 12.12 -1.05 14.66
CA LYS A 146 11.95 -2.48 14.98
C LYS A 146 10.57 -2.85 15.54
N SER A 147 9.54 -2.03 15.26
CA SER A 147 8.17 -2.42 15.52
C SER A 147 7.77 -3.58 14.62
N HIS A 148 6.96 -4.49 15.16
CA HIS A 148 6.47 -5.65 14.42
C HIS A 148 5.23 -5.28 13.59
N MET A 149 5.22 -5.73 12.33
CA MET A 149 4.12 -5.60 11.40
C MET A 149 3.74 -6.97 10.83
N TYR A 150 2.52 -7.12 10.37
CA TYR A 150 2.04 -8.35 9.76
C TYR A 150 2.23 -8.36 8.26
N PHE A 151 2.90 -9.37 7.75
CA PHE A 151 3.21 -9.57 6.33
C PHE A 151 2.49 -10.80 5.78
N VAL A 152 2.14 -10.77 4.51
CA VAL A 152 1.73 -11.92 3.71
C VAL A 152 1.96 -11.62 2.23
N HIS A 153 3.17 -11.93 1.72
CA HIS A 153 3.51 -11.66 0.32
C HIS A 153 4.64 -12.57 -0.17
N SER A 154 4.63 -12.87 -1.47
CA SER A 154 5.69 -13.62 -2.17
C SER A 154 6.47 -12.75 -3.14
N TYR A 155 5.99 -11.53 -3.41
CA TYR A 155 6.59 -10.56 -4.31
C TYR A 155 6.89 -9.28 -3.56
N GLU A 156 7.91 -8.55 -4.00
CA GLU A 156 8.35 -7.29 -3.41
C GLU A 156 8.45 -6.20 -4.48
N PHE A 157 8.19 -4.97 -4.07
CA PHE A 157 8.46 -3.79 -4.89
C PHE A 157 9.91 -3.38 -4.75
N ILE A 158 10.61 -3.26 -5.87
CA ILE A 158 12.02 -2.84 -5.97
C ILE A 158 12.05 -1.48 -6.69
N PRO A 159 12.05 -0.36 -5.95
CA PRO A 159 12.14 0.96 -6.57
C PRO A 159 13.54 1.21 -7.13
N GLU A 160 13.61 1.93 -8.26
CA GLU A 160 14.87 2.39 -8.84
C GLU A 160 15.50 3.48 -7.97
N ASP A 161 14.73 4.49 -7.60
CA ASP A 161 15.14 5.52 -6.65
C ASP A 161 15.02 5.03 -5.21
N LYS A 162 16.16 4.78 -4.58
CA LYS A 162 16.23 4.30 -3.18
C LYS A 162 15.80 5.37 -2.17
N SER A 163 15.78 6.64 -2.55
CA SER A 163 15.37 7.72 -1.65
C SER A 163 13.90 7.65 -1.25
N VAL A 164 13.07 6.95 -2.05
CA VAL A 164 11.65 6.74 -1.74
C VAL A 164 11.43 5.71 -0.64
N ILE A 165 12.44 4.87 -0.32
CA ILE A 165 12.31 3.82 0.69
C ILE A 165 12.15 4.48 2.07
N SER A 166 11.05 4.19 2.75
CA SER A 166 10.78 4.69 4.09
C SER A 166 11.00 3.62 5.18
N ALA A 167 10.84 2.35 4.85
CA ALA A 167 11.20 1.25 5.74
C ALA A 167 11.55 -0.03 4.95
N THR A 168 12.37 -0.88 5.59
CA THR A 168 12.74 -2.21 5.12
C THR A 168 12.44 -3.25 6.19
N THR A 169 12.45 -4.53 5.82
CA THR A 169 12.38 -5.68 6.72
C THR A 169 13.38 -6.73 6.30
N ASP A 170 13.96 -7.45 7.24
CA ASP A 170 14.87 -8.56 6.95
C ASP A 170 14.09 -9.87 6.87
N TYR A 171 14.23 -10.57 5.74
CA TYR A 171 13.67 -11.91 5.56
C TYR A 171 14.69 -12.83 4.88
N SER A 172 14.63 -13.04 3.58
CA SER A 172 15.68 -13.72 2.83
C SER A 172 16.80 -12.76 2.40
N SER A 173 16.45 -11.50 2.34
CA SER A 173 17.29 -10.35 2.07
C SER A 173 16.66 -9.13 2.74
N LYS A 174 17.23 -7.94 2.53
CA LYS A 174 16.60 -6.70 2.97
C LYS A 174 15.53 -6.28 1.96
N ILE A 175 14.27 -6.50 2.33
CA ILE A 175 13.08 -6.26 1.51
C ILE A 175 12.53 -4.86 1.78
N VAL A 176 12.14 -4.13 0.73
CA VAL A 176 11.42 -2.85 0.85
C VAL A 176 10.01 -3.12 1.36
N CYS A 177 9.71 -2.66 2.57
CA CYS A 177 8.40 -2.86 3.18
C CYS A 177 7.55 -1.59 3.29
N SER A 178 8.14 -0.42 2.99
CA SER A 178 7.37 0.83 2.87
C SER A 178 8.10 1.85 2.00
N VAL A 179 7.32 2.63 1.27
CA VAL A 179 7.81 3.76 0.48
C VAL A 179 7.03 5.03 0.79
N GLU A 180 7.71 6.17 0.63
CA GLU A 180 7.09 7.50 0.66
C GLU A 180 7.73 8.38 -0.39
N ARG A 181 6.92 8.91 -1.32
CA ARG A 181 7.28 9.91 -2.31
C ARG A 181 6.23 11.00 -2.32
N ASP A 182 6.56 12.18 -1.80
CA ASP A 182 5.67 13.34 -1.69
C ASP A 182 4.38 13.02 -0.91
N ASN A 183 3.29 12.78 -1.64
CA ASN A 183 1.96 12.47 -1.15
C ASN A 183 1.58 10.98 -1.34
N LEU A 184 2.47 10.20 -1.95
CA LEU A 184 2.30 8.76 -2.13
C LEU A 184 2.94 8.02 -0.96
N PHE A 185 2.16 7.19 -0.31
CA PHE A 185 2.58 6.32 0.78
C PHE A 185 2.25 4.88 0.42
N GLY A 186 3.14 3.97 0.75
CA GLY A 186 2.88 2.55 0.50
C GLY A 186 3.44 1.67 1.60
N THR A 187 2.69 0.62 1.97
CA THR A 187 3.12 -0.41 2.91
C THR A 187 2.96 -1.79 2.30
N GLN A 188 4.01 -2.63 2.35
CA GLN A 188 3.92 -4.03 1.96
C GLN A 188 3.25 -4.88 3.04
N PHE A 189 3.46 -4.51 4.30
CA PHE A 189 2.72 -5.07 5.43
C PHE A 189 1.29 -4.53 5.46
N HIS A 190 0.46 -5.22 6.22
CA HIS A 190 -0.93 -4.88 6.44
C HIS A 190 -1.09 -4.08 7.74
N PRO A 191 -1.17 -2.74 7.72
CA PRO A 191 -1.35 -1.95 8.95
C PRO A 191 -2.66 -2.32 9.65
N GLU A 192 -3.70 -2.68 8.91
CA GLU A 192 -5.00 -3.12 9.44
C GLU A 192 -4.95 -4.46 10.19
N LYS A 193 -3.82 -5.20 10.07
CA LYS A 193 -3.56 -6.46 10.79
C LYS A 193 -2.39 -6.35 11.75
N SER A 194 -1.86 -5.14 11.96
CA SER A 194 -0.63 -4.91 12.71
C SER A 194 -0.87 -4.29 14.10
N ASP A 195 -1.99 -4.65 14.74
CA ASP A 195 -2.37 -4.25 16.08
C ASP A 195 -2.26 -2.73 16.29
N LYS A 196 -1.96 -2.28 17.50
CA LYS A 196 -1.86 -0.86 17.88
C LYS A 196 -0.88 -0.07 17.02
N THR A 197 0.22 -0.69 16.61
CA THR A 197 1.22 -0.03 15.77
C THR A 197 0.67 0.24 14.37
N GLY A 198 -0.04 -0.73 13.80
CA GLY A 198 -0.70 -0.54 12.53
C GLY A 198 -1.82 0.52 12.57
N LEU A 199 -2.65 0.49 13.62
CA LEU A 199 -3.67 1.54 13.84
C LEU A 199 -3.05 2.93 13.98
N LYS A 200 -1.86 3.05 14.59
CA LYS A 200 -1.14 4.31 14.68
C LYS A 200 -0.66 4.81 13.31
N ILE A 201 -0.23 3.91 12.41
CA ILE A 201 0.12 4.26 11.03
C ILE A 201 -1.12 4.79 10.28
N ILE A 202 -2.26 4.13 10.43
CA ILE A 202 -3.54 4.58 9.86
C ILE A 202 -3.91 5.96 10.39
N ASP A 203 -3.81 6.18 11.71
CA ASP A 203 -4.06 7.48 12.36
C ASP A 203 -3.15 8.58 11.81
N ASN A 204 -1.85 8.28 11.67
CA ASN A 204 -0.90 9.22 11.10
C ASN A 204 -1.26 9.58 9.64
N PHE A 205 -1.62 8.60 8.82
CA PHE A 205 -2.06 8.85 7.45
C PHE A 205 -3.33 9.72 7.41
N MET A 206 -4.30 9.45 8.27
CA MET A 206 -5.53 10.25 8.32
C MET A 206 -5.30 11.69 8.79
N LYS A 207 -4.20 11.97 9.48
CA LYS A 207 -3.85 13.32 9.99
C LYS A 207 -2.96 14.14 9.06
N LEU A 208 -2.57 13.63 7.90
CA LEU A 208 -1.74 14.34 6.90
C LEU A 208 -2.33 15.66 6.43
#